data_b834137759b5cbf15f67add2d4fc4348
#
_entry.id   b834137759b5cbf15f67add2d4fc4348
#
_cell.length_a   1.000
_cell.length_b   1.000
_cell.length_c   1.000
_cell.angle_alpha   90.00
_cell.angle_beta   90.00
_cell.angle_gamma   90.00
#
_symmetry.space_group_name_H-M   'P 1'
#
loop_
_entity.id
_entity.type
_entity.pdbx_description
1 polymer ?
#
loop_
_entity_poly.entity_id
_entity_poly.type
_entity_poly.pdbx_seq_one_letter_code
_entity_poly.pdbx_strand_id
1 'polypeptide(L)'
;MGNLIVLGGGICGLAAAQMFADDGHDVTVLERDADGPPSDAHEAFEWKRRGVAQFGLGHWMQARGSSIVRQDLPRTYELLLQNGGLEFNLVNFLLSMQPDASPEAEDARFDQLTARRSTLEWAFATAATEHQ
;
A
#
# COMPACT_ATOMS: atom_id res chain seq x y z
N MET A 1 -9.83 -23.20 4.99
CA MET A 1 -10.94 -22.42 4.41
C MET A 1 -11.93 -22.04 5.50
N GLY A 2 -12.31 -20.81 5.58
CA GLY A 2 -13.29 -20.28 6.53
C GLY A 2 -13.84 -18.95 6.01
N ASN A 3 -14.95 -18.50 6.60
CA ASN A 3 -15.56 -17.22 6.26
C ASN A 3 -15.07 -16.19 7.26
N LEU A 4 -14.47 -15.11 6.76
CA LEU A 4 -13.88 -14.04 7.56
C LEU A 4 -14.57 -12.71 7.28
N ILE A 5 -14.73 -11.90 8.32
CA ILE A 5 -15.24 -10.54 8.18
C ILE A 5 -14.16 -9.59 8.64
N VAL A 6 -13.75 -8.68 7.75
CA VAL A 6 -12.80 -7.60 8.03
C VAL A 6 -13.60 -6.31 8.23
N LEU A 7 -13.44 -5.67 9.36
CA LEU A 7 -14.11 -4.41 9.68
C LEU A 7 -13.18 -3.23 9.37
N GLY A 8 -13.51 -2.48 8.33
CA GLY A 8 -12.79 -1.32 7.83
C GLY A 8 -11.99 -1.60 6.55
N GLY A 9 -12.31 -0.86 5.50
CA GLY A 9 -11.65 -0.90 4.19
C GLY A 9 -10.51 0.11 4.05
N GLY A 10 -9.73 0.32 5.10
CA GLY A 10 -8.46 1.05 5.04
C GLY A 10 -7.31 0.13 4.65
N ILE A 11 -6.09 0.68 4.47
CA ILE A 11 -4.90 -0.06 4.02
C ILE A 11 -4.70 -1.38 4.79
N CYS A 12 -4.75 -1.36 6.12
CA CYS A 12 -4.51 -2.57 6.91
C CYS A 12 -5.62 -3.62 6.74
N GLY A 13 -6.88 -3.19 6.69
CA GLY A 13 -8.01 -4.10 6.48
C GLY A 13 -7.98 -4.73 5.09
N LEU A 14 -7.71 -3.94 4.07
CA LEU A 14 -7.61 -4.41 2.68
C LEU A 14 -6.38 -5.31 2.46
N ALA A 15 -5.25 -5.00 3.10
CA ALA A 15 -4.08 -5.87 3.07
C ALA A 15 -4.40 -7.24 3.70
N ALA A 16 -5.00 -7.23 4.89
CA ALA A 16 -5.39 -8.48 5.55
C ALA A 16 -6.42 -9.27 4.72
N ALA A 17 -7.39 -8.59 4.10
CA ALA A 17 -8.38 -9.23 3.25
C ALA A 17 -7.76 -9.95 2.07
N GLN A 18 -6.82 -9.30 1.35
CA GLN A 18 -6.10 -9.91 0.24
C GLN A 18 -5.30 -11.13 0.71
N MET A 19 -4.51 -10.99 1.78
CA MET A 19 -3.69 -12.10 2.30
C MET A 19 -4.55 -13.29 2.74
N PHE A 20 -5.67 -13.06 3.40
CA PHE A 20 -6.59 -14.15 3.77
C PHE A 20 -7.29 -14.78 2.56
N ALA A 21 -7.59 -14.01 1.53
CA ALA A 21 -8.14 -14.54 0.29
C ALA A 21 -7.10 -15.42 -0.43
N ASP A 22 -5.83 -15.02 -0.48
CA ASP A 22 -4.71 -15.81 -1.00
C ASP A 22 -4.53 -17.13 -0.23
N ASP A 23 -4.78 -17.13 1.09
CA ASP A 23 -4.81 -18.33 1.93
C ASP A 23 -6.06 -19.21 1.72
N GLY A 24 -6.95 -18.84 0.80
CA GLY A 24 -8.14 -19.59 0.42
C GLY A 24 -9.35 -19.41 1.36
N HIS A 25 -9.41 -18.29 2.08
CA HIS A 25 -10.58 -17.92 2.87
C HIS A 25 -11.59 -17.12 2.04
N ASP A 26 -12.87 -17.25 2.38
CA ASP A 26 -13.94 -16.38 1.89
C ASP A 26 -13.98 -15.11 2.76
N VAL A 27 -13.65 -13.97 2.19
CA VAL A 27 -13.43 -12.73 2.95
C VAL A 27 -14.44 -11.66 2.56
N THR A 28 -15.18 -11.16 3.56
CA THR A 28 -16.06 -10.01 3.41
C THR A 28 -15.48 -8.80 4.11
N VAL A 29 -15.27 -7.70 3.38
CA VAL A 29 -14.84 -6.43 3.95
C VAL A 29 -16.06 -5.52 4.15
N LEU A 30 -16.24 -5.03 5.37
CA LEU A 30 -17.27 -4.05 5.70
C LEU A 30 -16.64 -2.68 5.89
N GLU A 31 -16.96 -1.73 5.00
CA GLU A 31 -16.51 -0.35 5.07
C GLU A 31 -17.70 0.57 5.31
N ARG A 32 -17.51 1.60 6.15
CA ARG A 32 -18.57 2.57 6.47
C ARG A 32 -18.72 3.68 5.44
N ASP A 33 -17.64 4.03 4.72
CA ASP A 33 -17.69 4.97 3.62
C ASP A 33 -18.41 4.30 2.44
N ALA A 34 -19.47 4.95 1.94
CA ALA A 34 -20.36 4.35 0.95
C ALA A 34 -19.74 4.30 -0.47
N ASP A 35 -18.79 5.19 -0.74
CA ASP A 35 -18.19 5.32 -2.05
C ASP A 35 -17.03 4.31 -2.18
N GLY A 36 -17.12 3.41 -3.15
CA GLY A 36 -16.04 2.52 -3.53
C GLY A 36 -14.83 3.29 -4.10
N PRO A 37 -13.73 2.58 -4.41
CA PRO A 37 -12.58 3.21 -5.03
C PRO A 37 -12.96 3.77 -6.41
N PRO A 38 -12.42 4.94 -6.80
CA PRO A 38 -12.62 5.49 -8.12
C PRO A 38 -11.94 4.61 -9.20
N SER A 39 -12.28 4.88 -10.47
CA SER A 39 -11.83 4.07 -11.61
C SER A 39 -10.31 4.14 -11.82
N ASP A 40 -9.67 5.22 -11.40
CA ASP A 40 -8.23 5.40 -11.53
C ASP A 40 -7.60 6.15 -10.33
N ALA A 41 -6.28 6.06 -10.24
CA ALA A 41 -5.51 6.67 -9.17
C ALA A 41 -5.49 8.22 -9.18
N HIS A 42 -5.77 8.84 -10.33
CA HIS A 42 -5.82 10.31 -10.44
C HIS A 42 -7.10 10.83 -9.79
N GLU A 43 -8.23 10.19 -10.07
CA GLU A 43 -9.52 10.50 -9.44
C GLU A 43 -9.49 10.22 -7.94
N ALA A 44 -8.62 9.32 -7.49
CA ALA A 44 -8.49 8.97 -6.06
C ALA A 44 -8.12 10.18 -5.18
N PHE A 45 -7.55 11.23 -5.73
CA PHE A 45 -7.25 12.45 -4.96
C PHE A 45 -8.52 13.14 -4.44
N GLU A 46 -9.62 13.07 -5.19
CA GLU A 46 -10.93 13.64 -4.84
C GLU A 46 -11.83 12.64 -4.10
N TRP A 47 -11.37 11.40 -3.91
CA TRP A 47 -12.15 10.37 -3.21
C TRP A 47 -12.35 10.74 -1.74
N LYS A 48 -13.59 10.64 -1.26
CA LYS A 48 -13.96 11.05 0.09
C LYS A 48 -13.75 9.92 1.10
N ARG A 49 -12.62 9.94 1.79
CA ARG A 49 -12.28 9.00 2.86
C ARG A 49 -12.32 9.71 4.22
N ARG A 50 -13.49 9.68 4.88
CA ARG A 50 -13.73 10.43 6.13
C ARG A 50 -12.85 9.98 7.31
N GLY A 51 -12.42 8.73 7.32
CA GLY A 51 -11.57 8.15 8.36
C GLY A 51 -10.08 8.39 8.18
N VAL A 52 -9.64 9.02 7.07
CA VAL A 52 -8.23 9.17 6.71
C VAL A 52 -7.82 10.63 6.74
N ALA A 53 -7.37 11.12 7.90
CA ALA A 53 -7.07 12.54 8.13
C ALA A 53 -5.95 13.10 7.22
N GLN A 54 -5.05 12.26 6.72
CA GLN A 54 -3.88 12.64 5.91
C GLN A 54 -4.04 12.28 4.42
N PHE A 55 -5.27 12.17 3.96
CA PHE A 55 -5.58 11.62 2.64
C PHE A 55 -4.92 12.34 1.47
N GLY A 56 -4.82 13.67 1.52
CA GLY A 56 -4.19 14.49 0.48
C GLY A 56 -2.67 14.62 0.58
N LEU A 57 -2.01 13.99 1.57
CA LEU A 57 -0.57 14.15 1.82
C LEU A 57 0.24 13.00 1.23
N GLY A 58 1.53 13.28 1.00
CA GLY A 58 2.52 12.24 0.76
C GLY A 58 2.64 11.32 1.96
N HIS A 59 2.84 10.04 1.72
CA HIS A 59 2.92 9.02 2.76
C HIS A 59 4.08 8.07 2.50
N TRP A 60 4.80 7.76 3.57
CA TRP A 60 5.91 6.81 3.53
C TRP A 60 5.49 5.54 4.24
N MET A 61 5.58 4.45 3.52
CA MET A 61 5.42 3.14 4.11
C MET A 61 6.77 2.69 4.67
N GLN A 62 6.79 2.36 5.96
CA GLN A 62 8.03 1.90 6.61
C GLN A 62 8.57 0.63 5.93
N ALA A 63 9.87 0.41 6.01
CA ALA A 63 10.57 -0.67 5.31
C ALA A 63 9.91 -2.05 5.49
N ARG A 64 9.46 -2.39 6.71
CA ARG A 64 8.74 -3.65 6.95
C ARG A 64 7.42 -3.73 6.18
N GLY A 65 6.63 -2.65 6.20
CA GLY A 65 5.37 -2.58 5.45
C GLY A 65 5.61 -2.66 3.93
N SER A 66 6.62 -1.96 3.43
CA SER A 66 7.03 -2.01 2.02
C SER A 66 7.46 -3.41 1.59
N SER A 67 8.21 -4.11 2.45
CA SER A 67 8.61 -5.52 2.20
C SER A 67 7.39 -6.43 2.10
N ILE A 68 6.41 -6.30 3.00
CA ILE A 68 5.16 -7.09 2.96
C ILE A 68 4.40 -6.81 1.66
N VAL A 69 4.19 -5.53 1.31
CA VAL A 69 3.46 -5.19 0.08
C VAL A 69 4.16 -5.74 -1.16
N ARG A 70 5.50 -5.66 -1.21
CA ARG A 70 6.27 -6.20 -2.32
C ARG A 70 6.18 -7.72 -2.44
N GLN A 71 6.22 -8.44 -1.31
CA GLN A 71 6.32 -9.90 -1.28
C GLN A 71 4.95 -10.59 -1.28
N ASP A 72 4.03 -10.07 -0.47
CA ASP A 72 2.77 -10.75 -0.16
C ASP A 72 1.56 -10.12 -0.88
N LEU A 73 1.72 -8.91 -1.45
CA LEU A 73 0.66 -8.17 -2.16
C LEU A 73 1.16 -7.65 -3.52
N PRO A 74 1.63 -8.53 -4.41
CA PRO A 74 2.32 -8.11 -5.65
C PRO A 74 1.44 -7.24 -6.55
N ARG A 75 0.13 -7.49 -6.60
CA ARG A 75 -0.78 -6.68 -7.41
C ARG A 75 -0.91 -5.26 -6.88
N THR A 76 -1.06 -5.10 -5.55
CA THR A 76 -1.06 -3.78 -4.91
C THR A 76 0.25 -3.03 -5.16
N TYR A 77 1.38 -3.72 -5.05
CA TYR A 77 2.71 -3.16 -5.32
C TYR A 77 2.84 -2.65 -6.77
N GLU A 78 2.43 -3.46 -7.74
CA GLU A 78 2.43 -3.10 -9.16
C GLU A 78 1.57 -1.85 -9.43
N LEU A 79 0.35 -1.81 -8.92
CA LEU A 79 -0.55 -0.66 -9.05
C LEU A 79 0.07 0.61 -8.47
N LEU A 80 0.75 0.52 -7.33
CA LEU A 80 1.43 1.66 -6.74
C LEU A 80 2.54 2.20 -7.63
N LEU A 81 3.43 1.35 -8.14
CA LEU A 81 4.54 1.79 -9.01
C LEU A 81 4.04 2.38 -10.32
N GLN A 82 3.01 1.81 -10.92
CA GLN A 82 2.41 2.30 -12.16
C GLN A 82 1.72 3.67 -12.00
N ASN A 83 1.33 4.03 -10.77
CA ASN A 83 0.55 5.24 -10.48
C ASN A 83 1.31 6.25 -9.59
N GLY A 84 2.63 6.31 -9.72
CA GLY A 84 3.46 7.32 -9.10
C GLY A 84 3.97 6.98 -7.69
N GLY A 85 3.86 5.72 -7.28
CA GLY A 85 4.61 5.20 -6.16
C GLY A 85 6.10 5.12 -6.49
N LEU A 86 6.92 5.43 -5.51
CA LEU A 86 8.38 5.45 -5.65
C LEU A 86 9.00 4.57 -4.59
N GLU A 87 10.00 3.80 -4.99
CA GLU A 87 10.90 3.14 -4.05
C GLU A 87 11.98 4.12 -3.59
N PHE A 88 12.24 4.13 -2.32
CA PHE A 88 13.21 5.02 -1.70
C PHE A 88 13.95 4.31 -0.57
N ASN A 89 15.27 4.48 -0.54
CA ASN A 89 16.11 3.99 0.55
C ASN A 89 16.80 5.17 1.23
N LEU A 90 16.36 5.50 2.44
CA LEU A 90 16.90 6.63 3.19
C LEU A 90 18.38 6.44 3.54
N VAL A 91 18.80 5.19 3.83
CA VAL A 91 20.20 4.88 4.14
C VAL A 91 21.08 5.16 2.95
N ASN A 92 20.73 4.65 1.78
CA ASN A 92 21.46 4.89 0.53
C ASN A 92 21.52 6.38 0.18
N PHE A 93 20.41 7.11 0.41
CA PHE A 93 20.38 8.56 0.20
C PHE A 93 21.35 9.28 1.15
N LEU A 94 21.38 8.96 2.43
CA LEU A 94 22.29 9.57 3.39
C LEU A 94 23.75 9.21 3.09
N LEU A 95 24.03 7.97 2.71
CA LEU A 95 25.37 7.52 2.31
C LEU A 95 25.87 8.27 1.06
N SER A 96 24.98 8.55 0.11
CA SER A 96 25.35 9.31 -1.11
C SER A 96 25.83 10.75 -0.83
N MET A 97 25.56 11.29 0.36
CA MET A 97 26.04 12.60 0.81
C MET A 97 27.42 12.53 1.47
N GLN A 98 28.00 11.34 1.64
CA GLN A 98 29.29 11.13 2.30
C GLN A 98 30.33 10.62 1.30
N PRO A 99 31.49 11.31 1.13
CA PRO A 99 32.44 11.00 0.06
C PRO A 99 33.05 9.60 0.10
N ASP A 100 33.17 9.03 1.31
CA ASP A 100 33.86 7.75 1.54
C ASP A 100 32.91 6.61 1.93
N ALA A 101 31.59 6.83 1.83
CA ALA A 101 30.58 5.83 2.18
C ALA A 101 29.98 5.21 0.91
N SER A 102 29.73 3.92 0.96
CA SER A 102 29.03 3.17 -0.09
C SER A 102 27.97 2.25 0.51
N PRO A 103 26.84 2.04 -0.19
CA PRO A 103 25.81 1.13 0.24
C PRO A 103 26.32 -0.31 0.36
N GLU A 104 25.82 -1.04 1.35
CA GLU A 104 26.02 -2.46 1.53
C GLU A 104 24.76 -3.22 1.09
N ALA A 105 24.93 -4.51 0.75
CA ALA A 105 23.80 -5.35 0.31
C ALA A 105 22.67 -5.45 1.35
N GLU A 106 23.02 -5.39 2.64
CA GLU A 106 22.06 -5.43 3.75
C GLU A 106 21.23 -4.15 3.88
N ASP A 107 21.63 -3.05 3.27
CA ASP A 107 20.91 -1.79 3.31
C ASP A 107 19.59 -1.85 2.53
N ALA A 108 19.42 -2.83 1.64
CA ALA A 108 18.15 -3.10 0.98
C ALA A 108 16.99 -3.38 1.95
N ARG A 109 17.28 -3.83 3.18
CA ARG A 109 16.25 -3.99 4.22
C ARG A 109 15.56 -2.69 4.64
N PHE A 110 16.14 -1.55 4.28
CA PHE A 110 15.60 -0.22 4.56
C PHE A 110 14.85 0.38 3.35
N ASP A 111 14.63 -0.39 2.30
CA ASP A 111 13.82 0.03 1.16
C ASP A 111 12.39 0.35 1.62
N GLN A 112 11.93 1.51 1.25
CA GLN A 112 10.63 2.04 1.57
C GLN A 112 9.85 2.33 0.31
N LEU A 113 8.53 2.26 0.40
CA LEU A 113 7.62 2.67 -0.66
C LEU A 113 6.94 3.97 -0.24
N THR A 114 6.97 4.96 -1.13
CA THR A 114 6.30 6.23 -0.90
C THR A 114 5.32 6.53 -2.02
N ALA A 115 4.17 7.07 -1.67
CA ALA A 115 3.16 7.55 -2.60
C ALA A 115 2.28 8.60 -1.92
N ARG A 116 1.37 9.22 -2.67
CA ARG A 116 0.27 9.95 -2.03
C ARG A 116 -0.61 8.98 -1.26
N ARG A 117 -1.15 9.41 -0.13
CA ARG A 117 -2.05 8.55 0.66
C ARG A 117 -3.28 8.10 -0.15
N SER A 118 -3.83 8.98 -0.99
CA SER A 118 -4.92 8.64 -1.89
C SER A 118 -4.58 7.52 -2.86
N THR A 119 -3.38 7.55 -3.44
CA THR A 119 -2.89 6.48 -4.34
C THR A 119 -2.70 5.16 -3.58
N LEU A 120 -2.20 5.21 -2.33
CA LEU A 120 -2.11 4.02 -1.48
C LEU A 120 -3.48 3.41 -1.21
N GLU A 121 -4.44 4.20 -0.72
CA GLU A 121 -5.81 3.72 -0.44
C GLU A 121 -6.46 3.13 -1.70
N TRP A 122 -6.30 3.81 -2.83
CA TRP A 122 -6.83 3.35 -4.12
C TRP A 122 -6.22 2.02 -4.56
N ALA A 123 -4.89 1.88 -4.52
CA ALA A 123 -4.21 0.68 -4.97
C ALA A 123 -4.60 -0.55 -4.14
N PHE A 124 -4.67 -0.40 -2.80
CA PHE A 124 -5.14 -1.47 -1.94
C PHE A 124 -6.61 -1.84 -2.19
N ALA A 125 -7.47 -0.85 -2.41
CA ALA A 125 -8.88 -1.09 -2.68
C ALA A 125 -9.10 -1.74 -4.05
N THR A 126 -8.42 -1.26 -5.08
CA THR A 126 -8.49 -1.83 -6.44
C THR A 126 -8.01 -3.27 -6.46
N ALA A 127 -6.82 -3.55 -5.89
CA ALA A 127 -6.31 -4.91 -5.82
C ALA A 127 -7.25 -5.85 -5.06
N ALA A 128 -7.83 -5.41 -3.96
CA ALA A 128 -8.79 -6.22 -3.20
C ALA A 128 -10.08 -6.53 -3.98
N THR A 129 -10.55 -5.63 -4.86
CA THR A 129 -11.72 -5.89 -5.71
C THR A 129 -11.43 -6.83 -6.87
N GLU A 130 -10.18 -6.94 -7.30
CA GLU A 130 -9.75 -7.86 -8.37
C GLU A 130 -9.64 -9.32 -7.87
N HIS A 131 -9.64 -9.56 -6.57
CA HIS A 131 -9.60 -10.88 -5.93
C HIS A 131 -10.93 -11.65 -5.94
N GLN A 132 -11.94 -11.17 -6.64
CA GLN A 132 -13.27 -11.78 -6.72
C GLN A 132 -13.33 -13.00 -7.66
#